data_eab14023fea646bc0804def1a260786d
#
_entry.id   eab14023fea646bc0804def1a260786d
#
_cell.length_a   1.000
_cell.length_b   1.000
_cell.length_c   1.000
_cell.angle_alpha   90.00
_cell.angle_beta   90.00
_cell.angle_gamma   90.00
#
_symmetry.space_group_name_H-M   'P 1'
#
loop_
_entity.id
_entity.type
_entity.pdbx_description
1 polymer ?
#
loop_
_entity_poly.entity_id
_entity_poly.type
_entity_poly.pdbx_seq_one_letter_code
_entity_poly.pdbx_strand_id
1 'polypeptide(L)'
;MTNEELLQIIEKAAREKATHLSLNNNQLSSLPPEICQLSNLTWLSLYNNQLSSLPPEICQLSNLISLRLDHNQLSSLPLEISQLSNLITLDLNNNRLSNLPPEISQLSNLRSLSLFNNQLSSLPPEISQLSNLTELYLNHNQLSSLPPEFSQLSNLRSLSLNHNQLSSLPPEFSQFSNLTWLCLNHNQLSNLPPEISQFSNLITLHLSDNQLSSLPPEISQLSTLTWLSLNHNQFISLPPEICQLSNLTELSLNHNQLSSLPPEICQLSNLVELDLSNNQLSSLPPEFSQLSNLSWLDLSNNQLSSLLPEFSQLSNLTELYLNNNPQLSSPPPEIVEQGTEAILTYLRARLEAKG
;
A
#
# COMPACT_ATOMS: atom_id res chain seq x y z
N MET A 1 32.16 16.80 4.67
CA MET A 1 32.53 17.23 6.06
C MET A 1 33.68 16.38 6.52
N THR A 2 34.71 16.95 7.09
CA THR A 2 35.83 16.22 7.70
C THR A 2 35.46 15.72 9.11
N ASN A 3 36.20 14.74 9.64
CA ASN A 3 35.97 14.28 11.02
C ASN A 3 36.21 15.40 12.05
N GLU A 4 37.15 16.27 11.81
CA GLU A 4 37.46 17.41 12.69
C GLU A 4 36.34 18.42 12.73
N GLU A 5 35.76 18.77 11.56
CA GLU A 5 34.58 19.62 11.46
C GLU A 5 33.36 19.00 12.19
N LEU A 6 33.16 17.68 12.03
CA LEU A 6 32.08 16.96 12.70
C LEU A 6 32.24 16.99 14.23
N LEU A 7 33.44 16.76 14.75
CA LEU A 7 33.72 16.82 16.18
C LEU A 7 33.44 18.24 16.73
N GLN A 8 33.86 19.31 16.04
CA GLN A 8 33.57 20.68 16.43
C GLN A 8 32.06 20.96 16.51
N ILE A 9 31.27 20.42 15.56
CA ILE A 9 29.81 20.56 15.57
C ILE A 9 29.22 19.83 16.78
N ILE A 10 29.68 18.60 17.05
CA ILE A 10 29.22 17.80 18.20
C ILE A 10 29.54 18.52 19.50
N GLU A 11 30.77 18.96 19.70
CA GLU A 11 31.19 19.71 20.89
C GLU A 11 30.39 20.99 21.09
N LYS A 12 30.14 21.75 20.02
CA LYS A 12 29.31 22.94 20.08
C LYS A 12 27.89 22.60 20.50
N ALA A 13 27.27 21.61 19.85
CA ALA A 13 25.91 21.18 20.15
C ALA A 13 25.78 20.66 21.60
N ALA A 14 26.80 19.95 22.11
CA ALA A 14 26.83 19.48 23.49
C ALA A 14 26.87 20.66 24.48
N ARG A 15 27.74 21.65 24.24
CA ARG A 15 27.82 22.86 25.09
C ARG A 15 26.53 23.66 25.10
N GLU A 16 25.85 23.76 23.96
CA GLU A 16 24.58 24.47 23.79
C GLU A 16 23.39 23.65 24.30
N LYS A 17 23.59 22.40 24.73
CA LYS A 17 22.55 21.45 25.12
C LYS A 17 21.48 21.31 24.04
N ALA A 18 21.92 21.20 22.78
CA ALA A 18 21.03 21.11 21.64
C ALA A 18 20.07 19.94 21.78
N THR A 19 18.80 20.18 21.46
CA THR A 19 17.74 19.17 21.42
C THR A 19 17.52 18.64 20.00
N HIS A 20 17.99 19.36 18.98
CA HIS A 20 17.87 19.00 17.57
C HIS A 20 19.21 19.17 16.88
N LEU A 21 19.60 18.17 16.08
CA LEU A 21 20.79 18.23 15.24
C LEU A 21 20.50 17.65 13.86
N SER A 22 20.84 18.42 12.83
CA SER A 22 20.84 17.96 11.44
C SER A 22 22.27 17.88 10.91
N LEU A 23 22.66 16.68 10.47
CA LEU A 23 23.92 16.41 9.80
C LEU A 23 23.68 15.85 8.38
N ASN A 24 22.60 16.26 7.75
CA ASN A 24 22.16 15.79 6.44
C ASN A 24 23.12 16.23 5.32
N ASN A 25 23.24 15.39 4.27
CA ASN A 25 23.97 15.73 3.03
C ASN A 25 25.47 16.09 3.24
N ASN A 26 26.14 15.46 4.19
CA ASN A 26 27.52 15.77 4.54
C ASN A 26 28.56 14.75 4.07
N GLN A 27 28.09 13.70 3.33
CA GLN A 27 28.96 12.61 2.86
C GLN A 27 29.71 11.90 4.02
N LEU A 28 29.08 11.85 5.20
CA LEU A 28 29.67 11.17 6.37
C LEU A 28 29.74 9.67 6.13
N SER A 29 30.92 9.09 6.24
CA SER A 29 31.15 7.64 6.14
C SER A 29 31.07 6.93 7.50
N SER A 30 31.25 7.67 8.59
CA SER A 30 31.16 7.17 9.96
C SER A 30 30.77 8.30 10.91
N LEU A 31 30.32 7.92 12.11
CA LEU A 31 30.10 8.84 13.23
C LEU A 31 31.15 8.57 14.31
N PRO A 32 31.69 9.60 14.94
CA PRO A 32 32.60 9.42 16.06
C PRO A 32 31.84 9.02 17.33
N PRO A 33 32.50 8.26 18.25
CA PRO A 33 31.88 7.87 19.54
C PRO A 33 31.37 9.05 20.37
N GLU A 34 32.00 10.22 20.22
CA GLU A 34 31.66 11.47 20.89
C GLU A 34 30.22 11.93 20.63
N ILE A 35 29.52 11.34 19.65
CA ILE A 35 28.10 11.58 19.41
C ILE A 35 27.26 11.38 20.68
N CYS A 36 27.68 10.47 21.59
CA CYS A 36 27.01 10.22 22.87
C CYS A 36 26.97 11.41 23.82
N GLN A 37 27.82 12.43 23.63
CA GLN A 37 27.83 13.66 24.44
C GLN A 37 26.54 14.48 24.27
N LEU A 38 25.76 14.22 23.23
CA LEU A 38 24.52 14.95 22.89
C LEU A 38 23.33 14.44 23.69
N SER A 39 23.47 14.26 25.00
CA SER A 39 22.48 13.62 25.88
C SER A 39 21.11 14.32 25.95
N ASN A 40 21.03 15.61 25.54
CA ASN A 40 19.77 16.35 25.48
C ASN A 40 19.03 16.19 24.13
N LEU A 41 19.60 15.46 23.18
CA LEU A 41 19.07 15.38 21.83
C LEU A 41 17.76 14.59 21.82
N THR A 42 16.74 15.18 21.23
CA THR A 42 15.43 14.56 21.01
C THR A 42 15.21 14.24 19.51
N TRP A 43 15.90 14.95 18.63
CA TRP A 43 15.80 14.75 17.19
C TRP A 43 17.19 14.77 16.56
N LEU A 44 17.51 13.71 15.82
CA LEU A 44 18.75 13.59 15.05
C LEU A 44 18.44 13.18 13.62
N SER A 45 18.93 13.95 12.66
CA SER A 45 18.86 13.58 11.25
C SER A 45 20.25 13.45 10.64
N LEU A 46 20.48 12.27 10.07
CA LEU A 46 21.69 11.85 9.34
C LEU A 46 21.35 11.51 7.88
N TYR A 47 20.25 12.04 7.38
CA TYR A 47 19.73 11.82 6.03
C TYR A 47 20.79 12.07 4.96
N ASN A 48 20.81 11.22 3.96
CA ASN A 48 21.65 11.34 2.78
C ASN A 48 23.13 11.52 3.11
N ASN A 49 23.69 10.51 3.76
CA ASN A 49 25.10 10.36 4.03
C ASN A 49 25.64 9.03 3.43
N GLN A 50 26.82 8.60 3.85
CA GLN A 50 27.47 7.38 3.38
C GLN A 50 27.77 6.41 4.54
N LEU A 51 26.96 6.48 5.61
CA LEU A 51 27.19 5.66 6.81
C LEU A 51 26.99 4.18 6.47
N SER A 52 28.01 3.37 6.71
CA SER A 52 27.95 1.91 6.54
C SER A 52 27.58 1.17 7.83
N SER A 53 27.80 1.81 8.97
CA SER A 53 27.46 1.33 10.31
C SER A 53 27.23 2.51 11.26
N LEU A 54 26.64 2.23 12.41
CA LEU A 54 26.48 3.17 13.50
C LEU A 54 27.38 2.75 14.66
N PRO A 55 28.08 3.69 15.33
CA PRO A 55 28.79 3.37 16.54
C PRO A 55 27.80 3.03 17.67
N PRO A 56 28.07 2.02 18.51
CA PRO A 56 27.16 1.67 19.64
C PRO A 56 26.84 2.85 20.55
N GLU A 57 27.74 3.79 20.66
CA GLU A 57 27.62 4.98 21.50
C GLU A 57 26.45 5.88 21.08
N ILE A 58 25.96 5.84 19.84
CA ILE A 58 24.78 6.58 19.42
C ILE A 58 23.55 6.18 20.25
N CYS A 59 23.53 4.94 20.71
CA CYS A 59 22.46 4.37 21.51
C CYS A 59 22.39 4.92 22.94
N GLN A 60 23.40 5.65 23.39
CA GLN A 60 23.38 6.38 24.67
C GLN A 60 22.53 7.66 24.63
N LEU A 61 22.03 8.06 23.45
CA LEU A 61 21.13 9.19 23.26
C LEU A 61 19.71 8.86 23.75
N SER A 62 19.59 8.53 25.03
CA SER A 62 18.36 7.99 25.64
C SER A 62 17.14 8.92 25.57
N ASN A 63 17.34 10.22 25.35
CA ASN A 63 16.25 11.18 25.18
C ASN A 63 15.75 11.28 23.72
N LEU A 64 16.34 10.53 22.78
CA LEU A 64 16.01 10.62 21.38
C LEU A 64 14.58 10.12 21.11
N ILE A 65 13.80 10.96 20.44
CA ILE A 65 12.41 10.70 20.05
C ILE A 65 12.32 10.34 18.58
N SER A 66 13.16 10.99 17.75
CA SER A 66 13.17 10.76 16.30
C SER A 66 14.60 10.63 15.80
N LEU A 67 14.84 9.55 15.04
CA LEU A 67 16.12 9.26 14.40
C LEU A 67 15.89 9.02 12.90
N ARG A 68 16.51 9.87 12.06
CA ARG A 68 16.50 9.70 10.61
C ARG A 68 17.86 9.27 10.11
N LEU A 69 17.89 8.11 9.49
CA LEU A 69 19.08 7.46 8.92
C LEU A 69 18.87 7.10 7.44
N ASP A 70 17.81 7.61 6.85
CA ASP A 70 17.43 7.27 5.48
C ASP A 70 18.48 7.77 4.45
N HIS A 71 18.58 7.07 3.33
CA HIS A 71 19.59 7.32 2.29
C HIS A 71 21.03 7.24 2.83
N ASN A 72 21.38 6.08 3.39
CA ASN A 72 22.71 5.72 3.82
C ASN A 72 23.13 4.35 3.23
N GLN A 73 24.15 3.73 3.78
CA GLN A 73 24.66 2.43 3.33
C GLN A 73 24.70 1.42 4.50
N LEU A 74 23.84 1.60 5.50
CA LEU A 74 23.82 0.74 6.69
C LEU A 74 23.49 -0.70 6.31
N SER A 75 24.36 -1.62 6.71
CA SER A 75 24.16 -3.06 6.51
C SER A 75 23.56 -3.78 7.72
N SER A 76 23.68 -3.17 8.90
CA SER A 76 23.14 -3.66 10.17
C SER A 76 22.91 -2.52 11.15
N LEU A 77 22.14 -2.79 12.21
CA LEU A 77 22.00 -1.93 13.38
C LEU A 77 22.79 -2.53 14.54
N PRO A 78 23.34 -1.69 15.45
CA PRO A 78 23.95 -2.18 16.67
C PRO A 78 22.91 -2.82 17.59
N LEU A 79 23.31 -3.83 18.38
CA LEU A 79 22.40 -4.49 19.33
C LEU A 79 21.92 -3.52 20.43
N GLU A 80 22.77 -2.56 20.74
CA GLU A 80 22.49 -1.48 21.69
C GLU A 80 21.35 -0.56 21.26
N ILE A 81 20.80 -0.71 20.03
CA ILE A 81 19.63 0.06 19.56
C ILE A 81 18.48 0.04 20.57
N SER A 82 18.37 -1.06 21.33
CA SER A 82 17.42 -1.22 22.43
C SER A 82 17.47 -0.13 23.50
N GLN A 83 18.60 0.57 23.64
CA GLN A 83 18.77 1.64 24.64
C GLN A 83 18.03 2.93 24.28
N LEU A 84 17.62 3.10 23.02
CA LEU A 84 16.85 4.25 22.56
C LEU A 84 15.35 4.12 22.95
N SER A 85 15.08 3.87 24.22
CA SER A 85 13.77 3.50 24.74
C SER A 85 12.67 4.57 24.55
N ASN A 86 13.04 5.85 24.35
CA ASN A 86 12.11 6.95 24.10
C ASN A 86 11.81 7.16 22.60
N LEU A 87 12.39 6.35 21.71
CA LEU A 87 12.24 6.54 20.28
C LEU A 87 10.79 6.28 19.83
N ILE A 88 10.22 7.23 19.11
CA ILE A 88 8.87 7.17 18.53
C ILE A 88 8.94 6.93 17.03
N THR A 89 9.90 7.55 16.35
CA THR A 89 10.08 7.42 14.89
C THR A 89 11.50 7.00 14.55
N LEU A 90 11.61 5.95 13.73
CA LEU A 90 12.88 5.46 13.19
C LEU A 90 12.77 5.32 11.67
N ASP A 91 13.53 6.13 10.96
CA ASP A 91 13.59 6.09 9.49
C ASP A 91 14.93 5.50 9.03
N LEU A 92 14.84 4.33 8.40
CA LEU A 92 15.95 3.55 7.87
C LEU A 92 15.81 3.29 6.36
N ASN A 93 14.97 4.06 5.68
CA ASN A 93 14.72 3.88 4.26
C ASN A 93 16.00 4.01 3.43
N ASN A 94 16.03 3.32 2.28
CA ASN A 94 17.15 3.43 1.34
C ASN A 94 18.51 3.15 2.00
N ASN A 95 18.62 1.96 2.61
CA ASN A 95 19.84 1.43 3.19
C ASN A 95 20.15 0.03 2.59
N ARG A 96 21.01 -0.75 3.23
CA ARG A 96 21.42 -2.10 2.80
C ARG A 96 21.17 -3.14 3.88
N LEU A 97 20.19 -2.90 4.77
CA LEU A 97 19.90 -3.80 5.88
C LEU A 97 19.41 -5.15 5.35
N SER A 98 20.12 -6.23 5.71
CA SER A 98 19.72 -7.60 5.36
C SER A 98 18.90 -8.29 6.44
N ASN A 99 18.97 -7.78 7.66
CA ASN A 99 18.21 -8.24 8.83
C ASN A 99 18.02 -7.11 9.84
N LEU A 100 17.14 -7.33 10.80
CA LEU A 100 16.97 -6.51 12.00
C LEU A 100 17.42 -7.31 13.21
N PRO A 101 18.13 -6.70 14.17
CA PRO A 101 18.45 -7.38 15.41
C PRO A 101 17.18 -7.60 16.24
N PRO A 102 17.01 -8.75 16.95
CA PRO A 102 15.88 -8.99 17.84
C PRO A 102 15.66 -7.89 18.87
N GLU A 103 16.72 -7.22 19.28
CA GLU A 103 16.72 -6.11 20.24
C GLU A 103 15.92 -4.89 19.77
N ILE A 104 15.60 -4.79 18.46
CA ILE A 104 14.69 -3.76 17.94
C ILE A 104 13.34 -3.77 18.68
N SER A 105 12.93 -4.94 19.15
CA SER A 105 11.69 -5.16 19.88
C SER A 105 11.59 -4.39 21.20
N GLN A 106 12.73 -3.98 21.75
CA GLN A 106 12.77 -3.24 23.02
C GLN A 106 12.46 -1.74 22.87
N LEU A 107 12.31 -1.25 21.64
CA LEU A 107 11.86 0.11 21.33
C LEU A 107 10.35 0.24 21.62
N SER A 108 9.95 0.05 22.84
CA SER A 108 8.54 -0.08 23.26
C SER A 108 7.67 1.16 22.98
N ASN A 109 8.28 2.33 22.80
CA ASN A 109 7.57 3.58 22.46
C ASN A 109 7.47 3.82 20.95
N LEU A 110 8.06 2.94 20.11
CA LEU A 110 8.12 3.14 18.66
C LEU A 110 6.70 3.08 18.07
N ARG A 111 6.35 4.10 17.28
CA ARG A 111 5.06 4.20 16.56
C ARG A 111 5.19 4.12 15.07
N SER A 112 6.31 4.60 14.52
CA SER A 112 6.56 4.56 13.08
C SER A 112 7.95 3.99 12.81
N LEU A 113 8.00 2.94 11.99
CA LEU A 113 9.23 2.28 11.53
C LEU A 113 9.21 2.21 10.01
N SER A 114 10.18 2.89 9.39
CA SER A 114 10.34 2.92 7.94
C SER A 114 11.60 2.17 7.52
N LEU A 115 11.42 1.14 6.70
CA LEU A 115 12.44 0.23 6.21
C LEU A 115 12.36 0.06 4.68
N PHE A 116 11.72 1.02 4.00
CA PHE A 116 11.59 1.01 2.54
C PHE A 116 12.95 0.91 1.84
N ASN A 117 13.00 0.12 0.77
CA ASN A 117 14.20 -0.05 -0.06
C ASN A 117 15.43 -0.47 0.76
N ASN A 118 15.35 -1.68 1.30
CA ASN A 118 16.43 -2.40 1.97
C ASN A 118 16.60 -3.80 1.36
N GLN A 119 17.28 -4.70 2.04
CA GLN A 119 17.57 -6.07 1.58
C GLN A 119 17.03 -7.13 2.56
N LEU A 120 15.99 -6.79 3.33
CA LEU A 120 15.44 -7.68 4.35
C LEU A 120 14.83 -8.91 3.70
N SER A 121 15.31 -10.10 4.06
CA SER A 121 14.76 -11.38 3.62
C SER A 121 13.77 -12.00 4.62
N SER A 122 13.83 -11.57 5.87
CA SER A 122 12.93 -11.95 6.95
C SER A 122 12.86 -10.87 8.02
N LEU A 123 11.87 -10.98 8.90
CA LEU A 123 11.75 -10.16 10.12
C LEU A 123 11.95 -11.07 11.33
N PRO A 124 12.61 -10.58 12.40
CA PRO A 124 12.72 -11.34 13.64
C PRO A 124 11.32 -11.49 14.28
N PRO A 125 10.95 -12.65 14.83
CA PRO A 125 9.66 -12.85 15.52
C PRO A 125 9.40 -11.81 16.62
N GLU A 126 10.44 -11.34 17.26
CA GLU A 126 10.42 -10.34 18.31
C GLU A 126 9.88 -8.99 17.85
N ILE A 127 9.83 -8.70 16.53
CA ILE A 127 9.20 -7.47 16.01
C ILE A 127 7.77 -7.29 16.53
N SER A 128 7.11 -8.40 16.83
CA SER A 128 5.76 -8.44 17.39
C SER A 128 5.61 -7.74 18.74
N GLN A 129 6.71 -7.55 19.47
CA GLN A 129 6.73 -6.90 20.78
C GLN A 129 6.66 -5.37 20.68
N LEU A 130 6.76 -4.79 19.50
CA LEU A 130 6.55 -3.36 19.24
C LEU A 130 5.07 -2.98 19.36
N SER A 131 4.51 -3.17 20.55
CA SER A 131 3.07 -3.08 20.78
C SER A 131 2.44 -1.70 20.52
N ASN A 132 3.26 -0.63 20.50
CA ASN A 132 2.80 0.73 20.19
C ASN A 132 2.96 1.09 18.71
N LEU A 133 3.45 0.18 17.86
CA LEU A 133 3.66 0.44 16.45
C LEU A 133 2.33 0.64 15.73
N THR A 134 2.20 1.78 15.05
CA THR A 134 1.02 2.16 14.27
C THR A 134 1.30 2.17 12.77
N GLU A 135 2.55 2.36 12.38
CA GLU A 135 2.96 2.46 10.99
C GLU A 135 4.22 1.63 10.73
N LEU A 136 4.17 0.76 9.71
CA LEU A 136 5.29 -0.07 9.31
C LEU A 136 5.40 -0.10 7.78
N TYR A 137 6.53 0.38 7.26
CA TYR A 137 6.80 0.44 5.83
C TYR A 137 7.99 -0.45 5.47
N LEU A 138 7.70 -1.53 4.75
CA LEU A 138 8.64 -2.59 4.36
C LEU A 138 8.74 -2.78 2.84
N ASN A 139 8.29 -1.79 2.08
CA ASN A 139 8.28 -1.87 0.62
C ASN A 139 9.69 -2.03 0.05
N HIS A 140 9.80 -2.67 -1.12
CA HIS A 140 11.07 -2.88 -1.79
C HIS A 140 12.11 -3.57 -0.87
N ASN A 141 11.74 -4.76 -0.39
CA ASN A 141 12.61 -5.69 0.31
C ASN A 141 12.56 -7.07 -0.36
N GLN A 142 13.02 -8.10 0.31
CA GLN A 142 13.10 -9.47 -0.21
C GLN A 142 12.32 -10.45 0.68
N LEU A 143 11.29 -9.97 1.39
CA LEU A 143 10.51 -10.78 2.32
C LEU A 143 9.72 -11.84 1.55
N SER A 144 9.96 -13.12 1.87
CA SER A 144 9.22 -14.26 1.30
C SER A 144 8.08 -14.73 2.19
N SER A 145 8.12 -14.40 3.47
CA SER A 145 7.09 -14.68 4.48
C SER A 145 7.16 -13.69 5.64
N LEU A 146 6.11 -13.69 6.45
CA LEU A 146 6.06 -12.94 7.70
C LEU A 146 5.98 -13.94 8.85
N PRO A 147 6.63 -13.66 10.00
CA PRO A 147 6.55 -14.57 11.14
C PRO A 147 5.10 -14.60 11.68
N PRO A 148 4.59 -15.74 12.16
CA PRO A 148 3.23 -15.83 12.73
C PRO A 148 2.97 -14.81 13.84
N GLU A 149 3.97 -14.54 14.67
CA GLU A 149 3.93 -13.58 15.77
C GLU A 149 3.68 -12.14 15.30
N PHE A 150 3.94 -11.84 14.03
CA PHE A 150 3.75 -10.52 13.44
C PHE A 150 2.32 -9.98 13.68
N SER A 151 1.36 -10.86 13.75
CA SER A 151 -0.04 -10.56 14.03
C SER A 151 -0.30 -9.88 15.39
N GLN A 152 0.63 -10.00 16.33
CA GLN A 152 0.53 -9.37 17.66
C GLN A 152 0.71 -7.84 17.64
N LEU A 153 1.09 -7.26 16.51
CA LEU A 153 1.14 -5.80 16.31
C LEU A 153 -0.28 -5.20 16.23
N SER A 154 -1.06 -5.38 17.29
CA SER A 154 -2.49 -5.09 17.32
C SER A 154 -2.86 -3.61 17.14
N ASN A 155 -1.92 -2.68 17.37
CA ASN A 155 -2.12 -1.25 17.17
C ASN A 155 -1.77 -0.77 15.76
N LEU A 156 -1.33 -1.67 14.87
CA LEU A 156 -0.94 -1.31 13.51
C LEU A 156 -2.13 -0.80 12.72
N ARG A 157 -1.96 0.37 12.09
CA ARG A 157 -2.96 1.06 11.26
C ARG A 157 -2.56 1.09 9.79
N SER A 158 -1.27 1.23 9.54
CA SER A 158 -0.71 1.28 8.19
C SER A 158 0.38 0.23 8.04
N LEU A 159 0.21 -0.67 7.06
CA LEU A 159 1.19 -1.67 6.69
C LEU A 159 1.44 -1.64 5.20
N SER A 160 2.69 -1.42 4.81
CA SER A 160 3.08 -1.50 3.41
C SER A 160 4.17 -2.53 3.20
N LEU A 161 3.89 -3.49 2.30
CA LEU A 161 4.71 -4.64 1.94
C LEU A 161 4.89 -4.75 0.42
N ASN A 162 4.67 -3.66 -0.32
CA ASN A 162 4.81 -3.67 -1.77
C ASN A 162 6.21 -4.08 -2.22
N HIS A 163 6.30 -4.70 -3.41
CA HIS A 163 7.59 -5.10 -3.98
C HIS A 163 8.40 -5.99 -3.00
N ASN A 164 7.79 -7.09 -2.59
CA ASN A 164 8.41 -8.18 -1.84
C ASN A 164 8.21 -9.51 -2.60
N GLN A 165 8.42 -10.63 -1.93
CA GLN A 165 8.31 -11.98 -2.52
C GLN A 165 7.28 -12.83 -1.77
N LEU A 166 6.28 -12.20 -1.13
CA LEU A 166 5.27 -12.90 -0.34
C LEU A 166 4.41 -13.79 -1.25
N SER A 167 4.36 -15.08 -0.96
CA SER A 167 3.53 -16.05 -1.68
C SER A 167 2.18 -16.32 -1.00
N SER A 168 2.08 -16.02 0.29
CA SER A 168 0.86 -16.14 1.11
C SER A 168 0.89 -15.20 2.29
N LEU A 169 -0.29 -14.96 2.88
CA LEU A 169 -0.43 -14.30 4.18
C LEU A 169 -0.74 -15.38 5.22
N PRO A 170 -0.11 -15.31 6.41
CA PRO A 170 -0.41 -16.27 7.47
C PRO A 170 -1.84 -16.05 8.01
N PRO A 171 -2.56 -17.12 8.40
CA PRO A 171 -3.91 -17.01 8.98
C PRO A 171 -3.98 -16.09 10.19
N GLU A 172 -2.91 -16.01 10.96
CA GLU A 172 -2.78 -15.16 12.16
C GLU A 172 -2.91 -13.67 11.84
N PHE A 173 -2.83 -13.27 10.56
CA PHE A 173 -3.07 -11.89 10.12
C PHE A 173 -4.43 -11.34 10.57
N SER A 174 -5.36 -12.23 10.91
CA SER A 174 -6.68 -11.89 11.45
C SER A 174 -6.68 -10.99 12.69
N GLN A 175 -5.57 -10.88 13.40
CA GLN A 175 -5.50 -10.09 14.64
C GLN A 175 -5.32 -8.57 14.43
N PHE A 176 -5.12 -8.12 13.20
CA PHE A 176 -4.96 -6.69 12.86
C PHE A 176 -6.28 -5.92 12.84
N SER A 177 -6.99 -5.89 13.97
CA SER A 177 -8.30 -5.25 14.06
C SER A 177 -8.30 -3.72 13.84
N ASN A 178 -7.14 -3.07 14.00
CA ASN A 178 -7.00 -1.62 13.83
C ASN A 178 -6.45 -1.20 12.46
N LEU A 179 -6.16 -2.17 11.57
CA LEU A 179 -5.56 -1.88 10.27
C LEU A 179 -6.56 -1.15 9.37
N THR A 180 -6.16 0.00 8.86
CA THR A 180 -6.95 0.83 7.93
C THR A 180 -6.39 0.85 6.53
N TRP A 181 -5.09 0.62 6.38
CA TRP A 181 -4.39 0.69 5.11
C TRP A 181 -3.40 -0.47 4.97
N LEU A 182 -3.62 -1.29 3.94
CA LEU A 182 -2.80 -2.45 3.63
C LEU A 182 -2.38 -2.44 2.17
N CYS A 183 -1.07 -2.40 1.91
CA CYS A 183 -0.49 -2.47 0.57
C CYS A 183 0.38 -3.71 0.41
N LEU A 184 0.02 -4.54 -0.56
CA LEU A 184 0.66 -5.81 -0.90
C LEU A 184 0.95 -5.93 -2.41
N ASN A 185 1.00 -4.80 -3.13
CA ASN A 185 1.26 -4.80 -4.56
C ASN A 185 2.64 -5.39 -4.90
N HIS A 186 2.77 -5.94 -6.10
CA HIS A 186 4.04 -6.51 -6.59
C HIS A 186 4.60 -7.56 -5.62
N ASN A 187 3.79 -8.59 -5.33
CA ASN A 187 4.18 -9.79 -4.59
C ASN A 187 3.87 -11.05 -5.42
N GLN A 188 3.82 -12.20 -4.80
CA GLN A 188 3.55 -13.49 -5.46
C GLN A 188 2.32 -14.18 -4.85
N LEU A 189 1.38 -13.40 -4.30
CA LEU A 189 0.19 -13.96 -3.65
C LEU A 189 -0.69 -14.67 -4.65
N SER A 190 -0.96 -15.95 -4.42
CA SER A 190 -1.86 -16.76 -5.24
C SER A 190 -3.30 -16.83 -4.71
N ASN A 191 -3.47 -16.54 -3.43
CA ASN A 191 -4.76 -16.48 -2.74
C ASN A 191 -4.70 -15.53 -1.53
N LEU A 192 -5.87 -15.20 -1.00
CA LEU A 192 -6.03 -14.54 0.30
C LEU A 192 -6.67 -15.54 1.27
N PRO A 193 -6.22 -15.54 2.54
CA PRO A 193 -6.84 -16.39 3.55
C PRO A 193 -8.25 -15.87 3.90
N PRO A 194 -9.21 -16.74 4.28
CA PRO A 194 -10.54 -16.36 4.73
C PRO A 194 -10.53 -15.35 5.90
N GLU A 195 -9.49 -15.39 6.69
CA GLU A 195 -9.24 -14.51 7.84
C GLU A 195 -9.07 -13.04 7.45
N ILE A 196 -8.95 -12.72 6.14
CA ILE A 196 -9.00 -11.34 5.64
C ILE A 196 -10.25 -10.59 6.14
N SER A 197 -11.34 -11.32 6.39
CA SER A 197 -12.59 -10.81 6.94
C SER A 197 -12.48 -10.10 8.28
N GLN A 198 -11.42 -10.38 9.03
CA GLN A 198 -11.22 -9.80 10.35
C GLN A 198 -10.71 -8.36 10.32
N PHE A 199 -10.32 -7.86 9.16
CA PHE A 199 -9.87 -6.47 8.99
C PHE A 199 -11.07 -5.50 8.96
N SER A 200 -11.83 -5.48 10.06
CA SER A 200 -13.10 -4.76 10.16
C SER A 200 -13.00 -3.23 10.01
N ASN A 201 -11.80 -2.66 10.09
CA ASN A 201 -11.55 -1.23 9.94
C ASN A 201 -10.79 -0.89 8.64
N LEU A 202 -10.57 -1.87 7.76
CA LEU A 202 -9.79 -1.66 6.54
C LEU A 202 -10.53 -0.73 5.57
N ILE A 203 -9.86 0.35 5.17
CA ILE A 203 -10.37 1.36 4.24
C ILE A 203 -9.77 1.15 2.86
N THR A 204 -8.50 0.81 2.80
CA THR A 204 -7.74 0.65 1.56
C THR A 204 -7.02 -0.69 1.53
N LEU A 205 -7.22 -1.43 0.43
CA LEU A 205 -6.53 -2.69 0.16
C LEU A 205 -5.96 -2.69 -1.25
N HIS A 206 -4.64 -2.73 -1.36
CA HIS A 206 -3.91 -2.81 -2.61
C HIS A 206 -3.26 -4.19 -2.79
N LEU A 207 -3.65 -4.89 -3.85
CA LEU A 207 -3.23 -6.25 -4.20
C LEU A 207 -2.80 -6.37 -5.68
N SER A 208 -2.50 -5.26 -6.33
CA SER A 208 -2.09 -5.25 -7.73
C SER A 208 -0.77 -6.00 -7.96
N ASP A 209 -0.58 -6.48 -9.19
CA ASP A 209 0.66 -7.18 -9.57
C ASP A 209 0.96 -8.38 -8.65
N ASN A 210 -0.02 -9.28 -8.54
CA ASN A 210 0.07 -10.55 -7.83
C ASN A 210 -0.36 -11.71 -8.76
N GLN A 211 -0.63 -12.87 -8.20
CA GLN A 211 -1.05 -14.07 -8.94
C GLN A 211 -2.45 -14.54 -8.50
N LEU A 212 -3.28 -13.60 -8.01
CA LEU A 212 -4.61 -13.93 -7.51
C LEU A 212 -5.52 -14.34 -8.67
N SER A 213 -6.18 -15.48 -8.53
CA SER A 213 -7.19 -15.97 -9.48
C SER A 213 -8.60 -15.95 -8.92
N SER A 214 -8.75 -15.82 -7.59
CA SER A 214 -10.02 -15.73 -6.89
C SER A 214 -9.87 -14.91 -5.59
N LEU A 215 -11.00 -14.47 -5.04
CA LEU A 215 -11.11 -13.90 -3.69
C LEU A 215 -11.93 -14.87 -2.82
N PRO A 216 -11.61 -14.97 -1.53
CA PRO A 216 -12.43 -15.73 -0.61
C PRO A 216 -13.81 -15.04 -0.45
N PRO A 217 -14.91 -15.79 -0.26
CA PRO A 217 -16.24 -15.23 -0.02
C PRO A 217 -16.30 -14.24 1.15
N GLU A 218 -15.44 -14.44 2.13
CA GLU A 218 -15.28 -13.62 3.32
C GLU A 218 -14.83 -12.18 3.01
N ILE A 219 -14.40 -11.89 1.77
CA ILE A 219 -14.10 -10.51 1.32
C ILE A 219 -15.29 -9.58 1.55
N SER A 220 -16.50 -10.09 1.46
CA SER A 220 -17.75 -9.35 1.71
C SER A 220 -17.84 -8.71 3.09
N GLN A 221 -17.09 -9.20 4.06
CA GLN A 221 -17.10 -8.70 5.43
C GLN A 221 -16.25 -7.44 5.64
N LEU A 222 -15.47 -7.03 4.64
CA LEU A 222 -14.70 -5.78 4.68
C LEU A 222 -15.62 -4.55 4.46
N SER A 223 -16.61 -4.38 5.33
CA SER A 223 -17.68 -3.40 5.16
C SER A 223 -17.23 -1.94 5.18
N THR A 224 -16.02 -1.66 5.66
CA THR A 224 -15.44 -0.30 5.69
C THR A 224 -14.59 0.01 4.45
N LEU A 225 -14.37 -0.97 3.58
CA LEU A 225 -13.49 -0.83 2.43
C LEU A 225 -14.05 0.17 1.42
N THR A 226 -13.25 1.18 1.08
CA THR A 226 -13.59 2.20 0.07
C THR A 226 -12.76 2.07 -1.20
N TRP A 227 -11.55 1.55 -1.10
CA TRP A 227 -10.65 1.39 -2.23
C TRP A 227 -10.08 -0.02 -2.29
N LEU A 228 -10.33 -0.71 -3.40
CA LEU A 228 -9.79 -2.05 -3.69
C LEU A 228 -9.08 -2.05 -5.04
N SER A 229 -7.79 -2.38 -5.03
CA SER A 229 -6.98 -2.51 -6.24
C SER A 229 -6.55 -3.96 -6.45
N LEU A 230 -6.96 -4.54 -7.58
CA LEU A 230 -6.72 -5.92 -8.00
C LEU A 230 -6.11 -6.00 -9.41
N ASN A 231 -5.50 -4.92 -9.90
CA ASN A 231 -4.92 -4.82 -11.22
C ASN A 231 -3.81 -5.86 -11.44
N HIS A 232 -3.57 -6.25 -12.69
CA HIS A 232 -2.48 -7.16 -13.02
C HIS A 232 -2.49 -8.44 -12.16
N ASN A 233 -3.63 -9.14 -12.17
CA ASN A 233 -3.81 -10.44 -11.53
C ASN A 233 -4.32 -11.47 -12.55
N GLN A 234 -4.89 -12.58 -12.11
CA GLN A 234 -5.31 -13.70 -12.98
C GLN A 234 -6.81 -13.99 -12.86
N PHE A 235 -7.63 -12.98 -12.53
CA PHE A 235 -9.08 -13.16 -12.39
C PHE A 235 -9.73 -13.46 -13.73
N ILE A 236 -10.43 -14.59 -13.82
CA ILE A 236 -11.30 -14.97 -14.96
C ILE A 236 -12.74 -14.52 -14.70
N SER A 237 -13.14 -14.52 -13.44
CA SER A 237 -14.43 -14.06 -12.94
C SER A 237 -14.29 -13.46 -11.54
N LEU A 238 -15.28 -12.69 -11.10
CA LEU A 238 -15.35 -12.18 -9.73
C LEU A 238 -16.38 -12.98 -8.93
N PRO A 239 -16.11 -13.28 -7.66
CA PRO A 239 -17.12 -13.86 -6.78
C PRO A 239 -18.21 -12.81 -6.51
N PRO A 240 -19.52 -13.22 -6.48
CA PRO A 240 -20.63 -12.30 -6.20
C PRO A 240 -20.49 -11.54 -4.88
N GLU A 241 -19.79 -12.12 -3.92
CA GLU A 241 -19.55 -11.57 -2.60
C GLU A 241 -18.79 -10.24 -2.62
N ILE A 242 -18.00 -9.96 -3.65
CA ILE A 242 -17.34 -8.64 -3.81
C ILE A 242 -18.37 -7.51 -3.92
N CYS A 243 -19.53 -7.84 -4.47
CA CYS A 243 -20.62 -6.88 -4.67
C CYS A 243 -21.31 -6.45 -3.37
N GLN A 244 -21.02 -7.10 -2.25
CA GLN A 244 -21.50 -6.74 -0.92
C GLN A 244 -20.66 -5.65 -0.25
N LEU A 245 -19.55 -5.21 -0.87
CA LEU A 245 -18.69 -4.13 -0.39
C LEU A 245 -19.39 -2.76 -0.61
N SER A 246 -20.46 -2.52 0.11
CA SER A 246 -21.38 -1.39 -0.13
C SER A 246 -20.76 -0.01 0.03
N ASN A 247 -19.63 0.13 0.73
CA ASN A 247 -18.91 1.39 0.88
C ASN A 247 -17.81 1.60 -0.18
N LEU A 248 -17.63 0.65 -1.11
CA LEU A 248 -16.59 0.75 -2.12
C LEU A 248 -16.87 1.92 -3.08
N THR A 249 -15.88 2.81 -3.21
CA THR A 249 -15.91 3.97 -4.11
C THR A 249 -14.99 3.79 -5.30
N GLU A 250 -13.90 3.03 -5.14
CA GLU A 250 -12.90 2.80 -6.18
C GLU A 250 -12.59 1.31 -6.29
N LEU A 251 -12.78 0.75 -7.49
CA LEU A 251 -12.45 -0.64 -7.82
C LEU A 251 -11.62 -0.69 -9.09
N SER A 252 -10.39 -1.18 -8.97
CA SER A 252 -9.50 -1.34 -10.09
C SER A 252 -9.24 -2.82 -10.36
N LEU A 253 -9.57 -3.27 -11.59
CA LEU A 253 -9.51 -4.65 -12.06
C LEU A 253 -8.81 -4.76 -13.42
N ASN A 254 -8.10 -3.72 -13.85
CA ASN A 254 -7.45 -3.74 -15.16
C ASN A 254 -6.38 -4.83 -15.26
N HIS A 255 -6.04 -5.20 -16.49
CA HIS A 255 -5.05 -6.24 -16.75
C HIS A 255 -5.34 -7.56 -16.00
N ASN A 256 -6.57 -8.07 -16.17
CA ASN A 256 -6.99 -9.40 -15.74
C ASN A 256 -7.49 -10.22 -16.96
N GLN A 257 -8.23 -11.28 -16.72
CA GLN A 257 -8.78 -12.14 -17.76
C GLN A 257 -10.31 -12.25 -17.65
N LEU A 258 -10.96 -11.21 -17.10
CA LEU A 258 -12.39 -11.21 -16.84
C LEU A 258 -13.17 -11.34 -18.16
N SER A 259 -13.99 -12.37 -18.27
CA SER A 259 -14.86 -12.61 -19.43
C SER A 259 -16.28 -12.06 -19.22
N SER A 260 -16.70 -11.89 -17.97
CA SER A 260 -18.00 -11.34 -17.57
C SER A 260 -17.93 -10.74 -16.16
N LEU A 261 -18.93 -9.95 -15.80
CA LEU A 261 -19.16 -9.45 -14.45
C LEU A 261 -20.40 -10.12 -13.86
N PRO A 262 -20.45 -10.36 -12.53
CA PRO A 262 -21.65 -10.83 -11.88
C PRO A 262 -22.76 -9.77 -11.99
N PRO A 263 -24.05 -10.16 -12.18
CA PRO A 263 -25.17 -9.23 -12.21
C PRO A 263 -25.26 -8.37 -10.95
N GLU A 264 -24.87 -8.93 -9.82
CA GLU A 264 -24.82 -8.28 -8.51
C GLU A 264 -23.87 -7.06 -8.44
N ILE A 265 -23.06 -6.81 -9.48
CA ILE A 265 -22.15 -5.65 -9.54
C ILE A 265 -22.90 -4.33 -9.29
N CYS A 266 -24.17 -4.26 -9.64
CA CYS A 266 -25.03 -3.11 -9.40
C CYS A 266 -25.25 -2.78 -7.91
N GLN A 267 -24.97 -3.72 -7.00
CA GLN A 267 -25.08 -3.51 -5.56
C GLN A 267 -23.98 -2.59 -5.01
N LEU A 268 -22.91 -2.37 -5.77
CA LEU A 268 -21.85 -1.40 -5.45
C LEU A 268 -22.35 0.05 -5.68
N SER A 269 -23.42 0.42 -5.02
CA SER A 269 -24.14 1.68 -5.25
C SER A 269 -23.34 2.95 -4.96
N ASN A 270 -22.27 2.86 -4.16
CA ASN A 270 -21.36 3.97 -3.87
C ASN A 270 -20.16 4.05 -4.82
N LEU A 271 -20.05 3.14 -5.81
CA LEU A 271 -18.92 3.11 -6.71
C LEU A 271 -18.88 4.36 -7.59
N VAL A 272 -17.72 5.03 -7.58
CA VAL A 272 -17.44 6.27 -8.33
C VAL A 272 -16.48 6.01 -9.47
N GLU A 273 -15.47 5.16 -9.25
CA GLU A 273 -14.45 4.82 -10.22
C GLU A 273 -14.35 3.31 -10.40
N LEU A 274 -14.40 2.86 -11.66
CA LEU A 274 -14.27 1.44 -12.02
C LEU A 274 -13.35 1.29 -13.23
N ASP A 275 -12.22 0.63 -13.01
CA ASP A 275 -11.29 0.28 -14.08
C ASP A 275 -11.40 -1.21 -14.43
N LEU A 276 -11.89 -1.49 -15.61
CA LEU A 276 -12.03 -2.83 -16.21
C LEU A 276 -11.25 -2.97 -17.50
N SER A 277 -10.35 -2.03 -17.78
CA SER A 277 -9.55 -2.04 -19.00
C SER A 277 -8.66 -3.27 -19.12
N ASN A 278 -8.27 -3.63 -20.32
CA ASN A 278 -7.38 -4.77 -20.55
C ASN A 278 -7.89 -6.09 -19.95
N ASN A 279 -9.14 -6.45 -20.30
CA ASN A 279 -9.79 -7.69 -19.92
C ASN A 279 -10.34 -8.41 -21.17
N GLN A 280 -11.24 -9.37 -20.99
CA GLN A 280 -11.86 -10.14 -22.08
C GLN A 280 -13.39 -10.01 -22.05
N LEU A 281 -13.91 -8.89 -21.55
CA LEU A 281 -15.34 -8.68 -21.42
C LEU A 281 -16.00 -8.58 -22.80
N SER A 282 -17.01 -9.44 -23.06
CA SER A 282 -17.79 -9.45 -24.28
C SER A 282 -19.10 -8.67 -24.17
N SER A 283 -19.61 -8.51 -22.96
CA SER A 283 -20.80 -7.76 -22.62
C SER A 283 -20.79 -7.34 -21.15
N LEU A 284 -21.66 -6.42 -20.78
CA LEU A 284 -21.93 -6.03 -19.39
C LEU A 284 -23.36 -6.48 -19.02
N PRO A 285 -23.60 -6.82 -17.74
CA PRO A 285 -24.93 -7.18 -17.29
C PRO A 285 -25.91 -5.99 -17.42
N PRO A 286 -27.19 -6.21 -17.71
CA PRO A 286 -28.18 -5.13 -17.85
C PRO A 286 -28.27 -4.24 -16.59
N GLU A 287 -28.10 -4.83 -15.41
CA GLU A 287 -28.16 -4.18 -14.11
C GLU A 287 -27.04 -3.15 -13.90
N PHE A 288 -26.00 -3.18 -14.73
CA PHE A 288 -24.86 -2.25 -14.67
C PHE A 288 -25.30 -0.78 -14.71
N SER A 289 -26.39 -0.49 -15.42
CA SER A 289 -26.98 0.86 -15.49
C SER A 289 -27.47 1.42 -14.14
N GLN A 290 -27.54 0.59 -13.10
CA GLN A 290 -27.95 0.98 -11.76
C GLN A 290 -26.82 1.59 -10.92
N LEU A 291 -25.57 1.58 -11.39
CA LEU A 291 -24.42 2.20 -10.74
C LEU A 291 -24.47 3.73 -10.85
N SER A 292 -25.48 4.33 -10.22
CA SER A 292 -25.86 5.74 -10.40
C SER A 292 -24.79 6.75 -9.97
N ASN A 293 -23.87 6.36 -9.07
CA ASN A 293 -22.78 7.22 -8.60
C ASN A 293 -21.53 7.14 -9.47
N LEU A 294 -21.48 6.21 -10.46
CA LEU A 294 -20.30 6.01 -11.29
C LEU A 294 -20.01 7.25 -12.13
N SER A 295 -18.82 7.81 -11.98
CA SER A 295 -18.36 9.00 -12.70
C SER A 295 -17.27 8.70 -13.70
N TRP A 296 -16.46 7.68 -13.44
CA TRP A 296 -15.34 7.26 -14.27
C TRP A 296 -15.41 5.74 -14.53
N LEU A 297 -15.36 5.35 -15.79
CA LEU A 297 -15.41 3.96 -16.23
C LEU A 297 -14.44 3.72 -17.39
N ASP A 298 -13.47 2.84 -17.19
CA ASP A 298 -12.62 2.38 -18.27
C ASP A 298 -12.95 0.93 -18.67
N LEU A 299 -13.38 0.75 -19.90
CA LEU A 299 -13.68 -0.51 -20.58
C LEU A 299 -12.80 -0.71 -21.81
N SER A 300 -11.75 0.08 -21.97
CA SER A 300 -10.83 -0.02 -23.09
C SER A 300 -10.13 -1.39 -23.14
N ASN A 301 -9.69 -1.77 -24.33
CA ASN A 301 -8.97 -3.04 -24.53
C ASN A 301 -9.76 -4.26 -24.01
N ASN A 302 -11.01 -4.40 -24.45
CA ASN A 302 -11.90 -5.53 -24.18
C ASN A 302 -12.44 -6.13 -25.47
N GLN A 303 -13.47 -6.96 -25.37
CA GLN A 303 -14.12 -7.64 -26.51
C GLN A 303 -15.60 -7.29 -26.61
N LEU A 304 -15.99 -6.10 -26.13
CA LEU A 304 -17.38 -5.68 -26.10
C LEU A 304 -17.95 -5.60 -27.52
N SER A 305 -19.13 -6.17 -27.70
CA SER A 305 -19.86 -6.12 -28.98
C SER A 305 -20.85 -4.95 -29.03
N SER A 306 -21.42 -4.59 -27.89
CA SER A 306 -22.36 -3.47 -27.76
C SER A 306 -22.48 -3.02 -26.31
N LEU A 307 -22.87 -1.75 -26.13
CA LEU A 307 -23.45 -1.25 -24.88
C LEU A 307 -24.97 -1.22 -25.00
N LEU A 308 -25.64 -1.58 -23.90
CA LEU A 308 -27.09 -1.49 -23.82
C LEU A 308 -27.55 -0.02 -23.77
N PRO A 309 -28.69 0.35 -24.40
CA PRO A 309 -29.22 1.71 -24.32
C PRO A 309 -29.42 2.24 -22.90
N GLU A 310 -29.69 1.35 -21.96
CA GLU A 310 -29.88 1.64 -20.53
C GLU A 310 -28.63 2.27 -19.88
N PHE A 311 -27.45 2.14 -20.47
CA PHE A 311 -26.24 2.85 -20.06
C PHE A 311 -26.39 4.38 -20.03
N SER A 312 -27.29 4.90 -20.85
CA SER A 312 -27.63 6.34 -20.85
C SER A 312 -28.25 6.83 -19.52
N GLN A 313 -28.61 5.92 -18.62
CA GLN A 313 -29.14 6.22 -17.29
C GLN A 313 -28.04 6.51 -16.26
N LEU A 314 -26.76 6.25 -16.57
CA LEU A 314 -25.62 6.60 -15.73
C LEU A 314 -25.38 8.12 -15.74
N SER A 315 -26.24 8.85 -15.02
CA SER A 315 -26.32 10.31 -15.08
C SER A 315 -25.09 11.05 -14.55
N ASN A 316 -24.30 10.41 -13.71
CA ASN A 316 -23.07 10.97 -13.14
C ASN A 316 -21.80 10.62 -13.96
N LEU A 317 -21.94 9.79 -15.02
CA LEU A 317 -20.80 9.33 -15.79
C LEU A 317 -20.24 10.48 -16.64
N THR A 318 -19.04 10.93 -16.30
CA THR A 318 -18.33 12.02 -17.00
C THR A 318 -17.23 11.51 -17.90
N GLU A 319 -16.65 10.37 -17.56
CA GLU A 319 -15.56 9.75 -18.32
C GLU A 319 -15.86 8.29 -18.61
N LEU A 320 -15.97 7.94 -19.89
CA LEU A 320 -16.17 6.59 -20.40
C LEU A 320 -15.18 6.29 -21.49
N TYR A 321 -14.34 5.29 -21.26
CA TYR A 321 -13.33 4.83 -22.24
C TYR A 321 -13.75 3.48 -22.82
N LEU A 322 -13.85 3.41 -24.16
CA LEU A 322 -14.27 2.23 -24.92
C LEU A 322 -13.27 1.84 -26.02
N ASN A 323 -12.12 2.50 -26.07
CA ASN A 323 -11.12 2.31 -27.11
C ASN A 323 -10.68 0.83 -27.18
N ASN A 324 -10.29 0.40 -28.37
CA ASN A 324 -9.79 -0.96 -28.60
C ASN A 324 -10.78 -2.07 -28.17
N ASN A 325 -12.04 -1.89 -28.52
CA ASN A 325 -13.06 -2.95 -28.52
C ASN A 325 -13.41 -3.27 -29.99
N PRO A 326 -12.67 -4.16 -30.66
CA PRO A 326 -12.74 -4.31 -32.12
C PRO A 326 -14.08 -4.82 -32.63
N GLN A 327 -14.90 -5.42 -31.78
CA GLN A 327 -16.23 -5.95 -32.11
C GLN A 327 -17.35 -4.96 -31.79
N LEU A 328 -17.03 -3.79 -31.21
CA LEU A 328 -18.03 -2.82 -30.78
C LEU A 328 -18.70 -2.19 -31.97
N SER A 329 -20.02 -2.42 -32.08
CA SER A 329 -20.87 -1.91 -33.15
C SER A 329 -21.91 -0.90 -32.65
N SER A 330 -22.15 -0.87 -31.34
CA SER A 330 -23.11 0.03 -30.69
C SER A 330 -22.60 0.48 -29.31
N PRO A 331 -22.16 1.75 -29.17
CA PRO A 331 -22.07 2.80 -30.19
C PRO A 331 -21.01 2.48 -31.27
N PRO A 332 -21.20 3.03 -32.49
CA PRO A 332 -20.20 2.85 -33.55
C PRO A 332 -18.92 3.68 -33.27
N PRO A 333 -17.79 3.31 -33.88
CA PRO A 333 -16.49 3.95 -33.61
C PRO A 333 -16.50 5.47 -33.73
N GLU A 334 -17.21 6.00 -34.72
CA GLU A 334 -17.32 7.44 -34.97
C GLU A 334 -17.99 8.21 -33.79
N ILE A 335 -18.83 7.54 -33.02
CA ILE A 335 -19.44 8.10 -31.82
C ILE A 335 -18.52 7.93 -30.63
N VAL A 336 -17.82 6.80 -30.53
CA VAL A 336 -16.82 6.56 -29.46
C VAL A 336 -15.73 7.63 -29.47
N GLU A 337 -15.23 7.98 -30.67
CA GLU A 337 -14.20 9.01 -30.85
C GLU A 337 -14.62 10.42 -30.39
N GLN A 338 -15.93 10.69 -30.34
CA GLN A 338 -16.46 11.97 -29.88
C GLN A 338 -16.56 12.09 -28.35
N GLY A 339 -16.32 11.00 -27.63
CA GLY A 339 -16.26 10.98 -26.17
C GLY A 339 -17.57 10.69 -25.49
N THR A 340 -17.55 10.76 -24.16
CA THR A 340 -18.59 10.26 -23.26
C THR A 340 -19.97 10.85 -23.54
N GLU A 341 -20.07 12.17 -23.72
CA GLU A 341 -21.37 12.83 -23.96
C GLU A 341 -22.03 12.35 -25.25
N ALA A 342 -21.26 12.20 -26.31
CA ALA A 342 -21.76 11.68 -27.59
C ALA A 342 -22.24 10.23 -27.47
N ILE A 343 -21.50 9.40 -26.73
CA ILE A 343 -21.85 8.00 -26.45
C ILE A 343 -23.19 7.95 -25.71
N LEU A 344 -23.32 8.67 -24.60
CA LEU A 344 -24.53 8.66 -23.79
C LEU A 344 -25.74 9.22 -24.54
N THR A 345 -25.54 10.25 -25.36
CA THR A 345 -26.59 10.82 -26.24
C THR A 345 -27.07 9.82 -27.28
N TYR A 346 -26.14 9.13 -27.93
CA TYR A 346 -26.46 8.06 -28.89
C TYR A 346 -27.27 6.93 -28.23
N LEU A 347 -26.86 6.47 -27.04
CA LEU A 347 -27.55 5.40 -26.32
C LEU A 347 -28.94 5.85 -25.84
N ARG A 348 -29.10 7.12 -25.41
CA ARG A 348 -30.38 7.69 -24.99
C ARG A 348 -31.38 7.72 -26.16
N ALA A 349 -30.96 8.16 -27.33
CA ALA A 349 -31.80 8.15 -28.51
C ALA A 349 -32.28 6.72 -28.87
N ARG A 350 -31.41 5.71 -28.65
CA ARG A 350 -31.80 4.30 -28.87
C ARG A 350 -32.73 3.77 -27.79
N LEU A 351 -32.61 4.24 -26.56
CA LEU A 351 -33.52 3.87 -25.49
C LEU A 351 -34.96 4.41 -25.77
N GLU A 352 -35.03 5.68 -26.17
CA GLU A 352 -36.30 6.33 -26.53
C GLU A 352 -36.98 5.67 -27.77
N ALA A 353 -36.19 5.16 -28.70
CA ALA A 353 -36.71 4.47 -29.90
C ALA A 353 -37.26 3.05 -29.59
N LYS A 354 -36.97 2.48 -28.43
CA LYS A 354 -37.45 1.16 -28.00
C LYS A 354 -38.77 1.21 -27.21
N GLY A 355 -39.09 2.37 -26.59
CA GLY A 355 -40.30 2.60 -25.80
C GLY A 355 -41.39 3.22 -26.62
#